data_903b043899422e4f10459c44608044b7
#
_entry.id   903b043899422e4f10459c44608044b7
#
_cell.length_a   1.000
_cell.length_b   1.000
_cell.length_c   1.000
_cell.angle_alpha   90.00
_cell.angle_beta   90.00
_cell.angle_gamma   90.00
#
_symmetry.space_group_name_H-M   'P 1'
#
loop_
_entity.id
_entity.type
_entity.pdbx_description
1 polymer ?
#
loop_
_entity_poly.entity_id
_entity_poly.type
_entity_poly.pdbx_seq_one_letter_code
_entity_poly.pdbx_strand_id
1 'polypeptide(L)'
;MRRAHVLLLLALALLLTACDPPGRKKKVVSPLPETVMGTLPEDQSASLTGDPTKGKALFVSTGCGGCHVYKPAGTSGKVGPDLDDLAAHAEEADQGPLPAYVSTSIKNPDAYLVPGFQEGVMPSYGGQLSDQEIADLVAFLTKP
;
A
#
# COMPACT_ATOMS: atom_id res chain seq x y z
N MET A 1 -30.55 33.35 53.33
CA MET A 1 -29.57 33.23 52.21
C MET A 1 -29.73 31.98 51.36
N ARG A 2 -30.27 30.83 51.80
CA ARG A 2 -30.40 29.63 50.99
C ARG A 2 -31.47 29.67 49.92
N ARG A 3 -32.55 30.46 50.03
CA ARG A 3 -33.64 30.55 49.07
C ARG A 3 -33.29 31.34 47.78
N ALA A 4 -32.37 32.30 47.89
CA ALA A 4 -31.91 33.12 46.74
C ALA A 4 -31.03 32.30 45.77
N HIS A 5 -30.23 31.40 46.29
CA HIS A 5 -29.35 30.55 45.43
C HIS A 5 -30.11 29.50 44.65
N VAL A 6 -31.22 28.98 45.24
CA VAL A 6 -32.07 27.96 44.54
C VAL A 6 -32.83 28.57 43.38
N LEU A 7 -33.29 29.82 43.51
CA LEU A 7 -33.98 30.54 42.42
C LEU A 7 -33.01 30.93 41.30
N LEU A 8 -31.77 31.27 41.65
CA LEU A 8 -30.75 31.61 40.66
C LEU A 8 -30.33 30.38 39.81
N LEU A 9 -30.21 29.21 40.43
CA LEU A 9 -29.88 27.96 39.76
C LEU A 9 -31.02 27.46 38.86
N LEU A 10 -32.29 27.65 39.26
CA LEU A 10 -33.45 27.33 38.41
C LEU A 10 -33.59 28.28 37.20
N ALA A 11 -33.23 29.56 37.33
CA ALA A 11 -33.23 30.49 36.20
C ALA A 11 -32.12 30.21 35.19
N LEU A 12 -30.98 29.68 35.63
CA LEU A 12 -29.86 29.36 34.71
C LEU A 12 -30.11 28.04 33.91
N ALA A 13 -30.90 27.12 34.48
CA ALA A 13 -31.25 25.87 33.79
C ALA A 13 -32.25 26.06 32.64
N LEU A 14 -33.02 27.15 32.62
CA LEU A 14 -34.00 27.44 31.59
C LEU A 14 -33.44 28.15 30.34
N LEU A 15 -32.21 28.59 30.41
CA LEU A 15 -31.57 29.29 29.27
C LEU A 15 -30.77 28.38 28.32
N LEU A 16 -30.69 27.07 28.59
CA LEU A 16 -29.92 26.12 27.80
C LEU A 16 -30.74 25.28 26.80
N THR A 17 -32.03 25.56 26.64
CA THR A 17 -32.91 24.75 25.76
C THR A 17 -33.46 25.48 24.55
N ALA A 18 -32.71 26.39 23.93
CA ALA A 18 -33.19 27.01 22.69
C ALA A 18 -32.03 27.47 21.80
N CYS A 19 -31.41 26.56 21.11
CA CYS A 19 -30.74 26.82 19.84
C CYS A 19 -30.69 25.56 19.01
N ASP A 20 -31.84 25.14 18.52
CA ASP A 20 -31.94 24.23 17.39
C ASP A 20 -32.16 25.11 16.14
N PRO A 21 -31.20 25.25 15.21
CA PRO A 21 -31.39 26.09 14.03
C PRO A 21 -32.43 25.43 13.11
N PRO A 22 -33.49 26.15 12.68
CA PRO A 22 -34.46 25.60 11.74
C PRO A 22 -33.81 25.45 10.37
N GLY A 23 -33.71 24.21 9.87
CA GLY A 23 -33.35 23.99 8.46
C GLY A 23 -32.30 22.98 8.12
N ARG A 24 -31.76 22.21 9.06
CA ARG A 24 -30.92 21.09 8.68
C ARG A 24 -31.79 19.93 8.17
N LYS A 25 -32.10 19.94 6.87
CA LYS A 25 -32.65 18.79 6.18
C LYS A 25 -31.74 17.61 6.48
N LYS A 26 -32.21 16.64 7.26
CA LYS A 26 -31.52 15.36 7.44
C LYS A 26 -31.34 14.80 6.03
N LYS A 27 -30.10 14.85 5.53
CA LYS A 27 -29.72 14.12 4.32
C LYS A 27 -29.97 12.67 4.65
N VAL A 28 -31.02 12.10 4.08
CA VAL A 28 -31.27 10.66 4.15
C VAL A 28 -30.09 10.06 3.40
N VAL A 29 -29.13 9.58 4.16
CA VAL A 29 -28.08 8.73 3.62
C VAL A 29 -28.81 7.44 3.29
N SER A 30 -29.04 7.20 1.99
CA SER A 30 -29.47 5.89 1.53
C SER A 30 -28.54 4.85 2.13
N PRO A 31 -29.06 3.73 2.66
CA PRO A 31 -28.18 2.65 3.10
C PRO A 31 -27.33 2.24 1.89
N LEU A 32 -26.04 2.45 2.02
CA LEU A 32 -25.06 1.85 1.12
C LEU A 32 -25.31 0.33 1.15
N PRO A 33 -25.25 -0.35 0.01
CA PRO A 33 -25.35 -1.80 0.01
C PRO A 33 -24.29 -2.34 0.97
N GLU A 34 -24.73 -3.14 1.93
CA GLU A 34 -23.86 -3.91 2.83
C GLU A 34 -22.99 -4.84 1.99
N THR A 35 -21.89 -4.37 1.54
CA THR A 35 -20.74 -5.21 1.15
C THR A 35 -19.49 -4.33 1.04
N VAL A 36 -19.12 -3.68 2.13
CA VAL A 36 -17.74 -3.24 2.30
C VAL A 36 -17.27 -3.82 3.63
N MET A 37 -17.13 -5.12 3.65
CA MET A 37 -16.15 -5.75 4.51
C MET A 37 -14.81 -5.17 4.05
N GLY A 38 -14.25 -4.27 4.86
CA GLY A 38 -12.99 -3.63 4.56
C GLY A 38 -11.89 -4.67 4.45
N THR A 39 -11.67 -5.17 3.26
CA THR A 39 -10.39 -5.74 2.89
C THR A 39 -9.39 -4.61 3.02
N LEU A 40 -8.32 -4.85 3.80
CA LEU A 40 -7.11 -4.04 3.76
C LEU A 40 -6.82 -3.72 2.30
N PRO A 41 -6.27 -2.53 1.95
CA PRO A 41 -5.94 -2.23 0.57
C PRO A 41 -5.00 -3.33 0.07
N GLU A 42 -5.55 -4.28 -0.67
CA GLU A 42 -4.75 -5.24 -1.41
C GLU A 42 -3.85 -4.44 -2.34
N ASP A 43 -2.60 -4.83 -2.40
CA ASP A 43 -1.66 -4.22 -3.34
C ASP A 43 -2.22 -4.33 -4.77
N GLN A 44 -2.82 -3.24 -5.22
CA GLN A 44 -3.51 -3.19 -6.52
C GLN A 44 -2.55 -3.45 -7.68
N SER A 45 -1.26 -3.17 -7.53
CA SER A 45 -0.29 -3.40 -8.59
C SER A 45 -0.07 -4.89 -8.88
N ALA A 46 -0.21 -5.78 -7.89
CA ALA A 46 -0.13 -7.22 -8.10
C ALA A 46 -1.37 -7.79 -8.83
N SER A 47 -2.50 -7.06 -8.82
CA SER A 47 -3.76 -7.44 -9.51
C SER A 47 -3.91 -6.80 -10.90
N LEU A 48 -3.11 -5.79 -11.23
CA LEU A 48 -3.10 -5.16 -12.55
C LEU A 48 -2.46 -6.08 -13.59
N THR A 49 -2.96 -6.01 -14.83
CA THR A 49 -2.31 -6.68 -15.95
C THR A 49 -1.10 -5.88 -16.38
N GLY A 50 0.10 -6.40 -16.12
CA GLY A 50 1.37 -5.77 -16.51
C GLY A 50 1.82 -6.19 -17.91
N ASP A 51 2.58 -5.31 -18.56
CA ASP A 51 3.26 -5.54 -19.85
C ASP A 51 4.74 -5.87 -19.60
N PRO A 52 5.19 -7.11 -19.82
CA PRO A 52 6.57 -7.50 -19.54
C PRO A 52 7.60 -6.79 -20.45
N THR A 53 7.18 -6.27 -21.61
CA THR A 53 8.08 -5.50 -22.49
C THR A 53 8.36 -4.12 -21.88
N LYS A 54 7.34 -3.47 -21.38
CA LYS A 54 7.47 -2.22 -20.62
C LYS A 54 8.24 -2.44 -19.31
N GLY A 55 7.94 -3.53 -18.61
CA GLY A 55 8.65 -3.92 -17.40
C GLY A 55 10.15 -4.09 -17.64
N LYS A 56 10.56 -4.74 -18.74
CA LYS A 56 11.97 -4.83 -19.13
C LYS A 56 12.60 -3.46 -19.37
N ALA A 57 11.91 -2.59 -20.06
CA ALA A 57 12.41 -1.22 -20.31
C ALA A 57 12.56 -0.44 -18.99
N LEU A 58 11.59 -0.55 -18.08
CA LEU A 58 11.65 0.04 -16.73
C LEU A 58 12.80 -0.54 -15.91
N PHE A 59 12.97 -1.84 -15.90
CA PHE A 59 14.07 -2.52 -15.20
C PHE A 59 15.44 -1.96 -15.57
N VAL A 60 15.63 -1.68 -16.86
CA VAL A 60 16.88 -1.08 -17.39
C VAL A 60 16.96 0.40 -17.00
N SER A 61 15.91 1.17 -17.23
CA SER A 61 15.92 2.64 -17.02
C SER A 61 16.02 3.04 -15.55
N THR A 62 15.46 2.23 -14.64
CA THR A 62 15.55 2.46 -13.18
C THR A 62 16.83 1.88 -12.57
N GLY A 63 17.66 1.20 -13.36
CA GLY A 63 18.98 0.71 -12.94
C GLY A 63 18.96 -0.54 -12.05
N CYS A 64 17.87 -1.31 -12.03
CA CYS A 64 17.72 -2.52 -11.19
C CYS A 64 18.88 -3.53 -11.40
N GLY A 65 19.32 -3.68 -12.66
CA GLY A 65 20.42 -4.58 -13.04
C GLY A 65 21.80 -4.18 -12.52
N GLY A 66 21.97 -2.98 -12.00
CA GLY A 66 23.20 -2.54 -11.33
C GLY A 66 23.44 -3.28 -10.02
N CYS A 67 22.36 -3.66 -9.36
CA CYS A 67 22.40 -4.38 -8.06
C CYS A 67 22.05 -5.87 -8.20
N HIS A 68 21.22 -6.24 -9.18
CA HIS A 68 20.68 -7.60 -9.31
C HIS A 68 21.22 -8.37 -10.51
N VAL A 69 21.47 -9.65 -10.32
CA VAL A 69 21.56 -10.64 -11.39
C VAL A 69 20.15 -10.91 -11.91
N TYR A 70 19.94 -10.85 -13.22
CA TYR A 70 18.73 -11.32 -13.89
C TYR A 70 19.03 -11.65 -15.34
N LYS A 71 19.05 -12.96 -15.69
CA LYS A 71 19.40 -13.45 -17.03
C LYS A 71 18.54 -12.89 -18.14
N PRO A 72 17.18 -12.77 -18.00
CA PRO A 72 16.36 -12.20 -19.06
C PRO A 72 16.67 -10.75 -19.40
N ALA A 73 17.30 -10.02 -18.46
CA ALA A 73 17.79 -8.65 -18.67
C ALA A 73 19.29 -8.60 -19.02
N GLY A 74 20.02 -9.70 -18.95
CA GLY A 74 21.46 -9.77 -19.20
C GLY A 74 22.30 -9.06 -18.14
N THR A 75 21.83 -9.01 -16.89
CA THR A 75 22.49 -8.28 -15.80
C THR A 75 23.27 -9.20 -14.86
N SER A 76 24.26 -8.63 -14.16
CA SER A 76 25.19 -9.38 -13.31
C SER A 76 25.53 -8.67 -12.00
N GLY A 77 24.69 -7.72 -11.54
CA GLY A 77 24.84 -7.04 -10.25
C GLY A 77 24.78 -8.03 -9.09
N LYS A 78 25.58 -7.80 -8.03
CA LYS A 78 25.70 -8.72 -6.89
C LYS A 78 25.48 -8.01 -5.55
N VAL A 79 24.89 -6.84 -5.57
CA VAL A 79 24.57 -6.07 -4.36
C VAL A 79 23.25 -6.53 -3.73
N GLY A 80 22.29 -6.90 -4.58
CA GLY A 80 21.00 -7.46 -4.19
C GLY A 80 20.89 -8.96 -4.49
N PRO A 81 19.79 -9.60 -4.08
CA PRO A 81 19.51 -11.02 -4.38
C PRO A 81 19.48 -11.30 -5.89
N ASP A 82 19.78 -12.56 -6.23
CA ASP A 82 19.64 -13.07 -7.59
C ASP A 82 18.17 -13.18 -7.95
N LEU A 83 17.73 -12.45 -8.98
CA LEU A 83 16.34 -12.44 -9.41
C LEU A 83 15.97 -13.65 -10.31
N ASP A 84 16.93 -14.45 -10.73
CA ASP A 84 16.64 -15.73 -11.36
C ASP A 84 16.04 -16.74 -10.35
N ASP A 85 16.28 -16.53 -9.05
CA ASP A 85 15.79 -17.38 -7.94
C ASP A 85 14.56 -16.79 -7.23
N LEU A 86 13.85 -15.83 -7.84
CA LEU A 86 12.71 -15.14 -7.22
C LEU A 86 11.63 -16.08 -6.68
N ALA A 87 11.34 -17.18 -7.37
CA ALA A 87 10.33 -18.15 -6.92
C ALA A 87 10.75 -18.79 -5.58
N ALA A 88 12.02 -19.18 -5.44
CA ALA A 88 12.55 -19.74 -4.21
C ALA A 88 12.56 -18.71 -3.08
N HIS A 89 12.93 -17.46 -3.36
CA HIS A 89 12.86 -16.37 -2.38
C HIS A 89 11.44 -16.08 -1.91
N ALA A 90 10.44 -16.14 -2.81
CA ALA A 90 9.04 -15.95 -2.46
C ALA A 90 8.49 -17.09 -1.58
N GLU A 91 8.88 -18.33 -1.87
CA GLU A 91 8.53 -19.50 -1.03
C GLU A 91 9.14 -19.39 0.36
N GLU A 92 10.42 -19.04 0.46
CA GLU A 92 11.10 -18.86 1.74
C GLU A 92 10.51 -17.70 2.55
N ALA A 93 10.13 -16.64 1.89
CA ALA A 93 9.53 -15.47 2.52
C ALA A 93 8.16 -15.75 3.14
N ASP A 94 7.39 -16.68 2.57
CA ASP A 94 5.98 -16.95 2.93
C ASP A 94 5.11 -15.68 3.00
N GLN A 95 5.35 -14.75 2.06
CA GLN A 95 4.67 -13.46 1.97
C GLN A 95 3.57 -13.44 0.89
N GLY A 96 2.97 -14.59 0.61
CA GLY A 96 1.94 -14.75 -0.39
C GLY A 96 2.46 -15.13 -1.79
N PRO A 97 1.62 -15.03 -2.83
CA PRO A 97 1.99 -15.46 -4.17
C PRO A 97 3.14 -14.62 -4.74
N LEU A 98 3.96 -15.22 -5.61
CA LEU A 98 5.13 -14.59 -6.22
C LEU A 98 4.89 -13.16 -6.76
N PRO A 99 3.81 -12.84 -7.49
CA PRO A 99 3.58 -11.47 -7.95
C PRO A 99 3.39 -10.46 -6.80
N ALA A 100 2.73 -10.86 -5.71
CA ALA A 100 2.53 -10.01 -4.54
C ALA A 100 3.85 -9.79 -3.79
N TYR A 101 4.64 -10.84 -3.60
CA TYR A 101 5.98 -10.76 -3.02
C TYR A 101 6.87 -9.78 -3.79
N VAL A 102 6.93 -9.92 -5.13
CA VAL A 102 7.74 -9.04 -5.99
C VAL A 102 7.25 -7.59 -5.93
N SER A 103 5.93 -7.36 -5.99
CA SER A 103 5.36 -6.03 -5.86
C SER A 103 5.72 -5.37 -4.53
N THR A 104 5.58 -6.12 -3.42
CA THR A 104 5.94 -5.64 -2.09
C THR A 104 7.44 -5.31 -2.00
N SER A 105 8.31 -6.19 -2.53
CA SER A 105 9.77 -5.98 -2.51
C SER A 105 10.20 -4.75 -3.32
N ILE A 106 9.49 -4.39 -4.39
CA ILE A 106 9.74 -3.16 -5.14
C ILE A 106 9.26 -1.92 -4.37
N LYS A 107 8.07 -1.99 -3.77
CA LYS A 107 7.45 -0.86 -3.06
C LYS A 107 8.07 -0.60 -1.70
N ASN A 108 8.34 -1.66 -0.96
CA ASN A 108 8.84 -1.65 0.42
C ASN A 108 9.88 -2.76 0.60
N PRO A 109 11.10 -2.59 0.13
CA PRO A 109 12.12 -3.64 0.10
C PRO A 109 12.51 -4.16 1.48
N ASP A 110 12.34 -3.35 2.52
CA ASP A 110 12.67 -3.75 3.89
C ASP A 110 11.53 -4.53 4.59
N ALA A 111 10.38 -4.76 3.91
CA ALA A 111 9.30 -5.58 4.46
C ALA A 111 9.70 -7.04 4.65
N TYR A 112 10.59 -7.56 3.81
CA TYR A 112 11.24 -8.85 3.94
C TYR A 112 12.64 -8.79 3.36
N LEU A 113 13.62 -9.24 4.12
CA LEU A 113 15.01 -9.31 3.69
C LEU A 113 15.40 -10.75 3.40
N VAL A 114 15.83 -11.01 2.17
CA VAL A 114 16.44 -12.31 1.82
C VAL A 114 17.66 -12.54 2.71
N PRO A 115 17.84 -13.73 3.31
CA PRO A 115 18.97 -14.00 4.19
C PRO A 115 20.32 -13.62 3.58
N GLY A 116 21.12 -12.88 4.34
CA GLY A 116 22.42 -12.37 3.91
C GLY A 116 22.42 -10.96 3.31
N PHE A 117 21.26 -10.36 3.11
CA PHE A 117 21.13 -8.96 2.64
C PHE A 117 20.71 -8.03 3.79
N GLN A 118 20.93 -6.71 3.62
CA GLN A 118 20.73 -5.71 4.66
C GLN A 118 19.61 -4.74 4.27
N GLU A 119 18.90 -4.23 5.29
CA GLU A 119 17.92 -3.16 5.12
C GLU A 119 18.54 -1.86 4.60
N GLY A 120 17.73 -1.04 3.93
CA GLY A 120 18.12 0.27 3.43
C GLY A 120 19.07 0.27 2.22
N VAL A 121 19.44 -0.90 1.69
CA VAL A 121 20.33 -1.00 0.51
C VAL A 121 19.56 -0.84 -0.79
N MET A 122 18.42 -1.51 -0.91
CA MET A 122 17.51 -1.32 -2.05
C MET A 122 16.64 -0.09 -1.83
N PRO A 123 16.59 0.86 -2.77
CA PRO A 123 15.68 2.00 -2.63
C PRO A 123 14.23 1.58 -2.76
N SER A 124 13.33 2.22 -2.00
CA SER A 124 11.89 2.06 -2.16
C SER A 124 11.42 2.76 -3.43
N TYR A 125 10.68 2.05 -4.26
CA TYR A 125 10.02 2.61 -5.45
C TYR A 125 8.53 2.90 -5.20
N GLY A 126 8.00 2.60 -4.02
CA GLY A 126 6.66 3.01 -3.60
C GLY A 126 6.52 4.54 -3.64
N GLY A 127 5.57 5.04 -4.46
CA GLY A 127 5.40 6.49 -4.67
C GLY A 127 6.37 7.12 -5.69
N GLN A 128 7.38 6.42 -6.18
CA GLN A 128 8.24 6.86 -7.29
C GLN A 128 7.75 6.31 -8.64
N LEU A 129 7.29 5.07 -8.65
CA LEU A 129 6.64 4.42 -9.79
C LEU A 129 5.13 4.34 -9.53
N SER A 130 4.36 4.45 -10.60
CA SER A 130 2.92 4.20 -10.57
C SER A 130 2.63 2.71 -10.37
N ASP A 131 1.41 2.37 -9.91
CA ASP A 131 0.99 0.98 -9.74
C ASP A 131 1.05 0.20 -11.08
N GLN A 132 0.79 0.85 -12.21
CA GLN A 132 0.92 0.22 -13.53
C GLN A 132 2.38 -0.09 -13.89
N GLU A 133 3.30 0.81 -13.61
CA GLU A 133 4.74 0.58 -13.86
C GLU A 133 5.27 -0.56 -12.97
N ILE A 134 4.81 -0.63 -11.73
CA ILE A 134 5.14 -1.75 -10.84
C ILE A 134 4.53 -3.05 -11.36
N ALA A 135 3.28 -3.05 -11.83
CA ALA A 135 2.69 -4.23 -12.45
C ALA A 135 3.44 -4.69 -13.72
N ASP A 136 3.93 -3.74 -14.53
CA ASP A 136 4.77 -4.04 -15.69
C ASP A 136 6.09 -4.71 -15.29
N LEU A 137 6.75 -4.20 -14.24
CA LEU A 137 7.94 -4.81 -13.65
C LEU A 137 7.66 -6.22 -13.10
N VAL A 138 6.58 -6.38 -12.35
CA VAL A 138 6.13 -7.68 -11.81
C VAL A 138 5.92 -8.66 -12.97
N ALA A 139 5.23 -8.26 -14.03
CA ALA A 139 5.01 -9.10 -15.20
C ALA A 139 6.30 -9.52 -15.91
N PHE A 140 7.31 -8.65 -15.94
CA PHE A 140 8.62 -8.98 -16.49
C PHE A 140 9.42 -9.94 -15.60
N LEU A 141 9.40 -9.71 -14.29
CA LEU A 141 10.18 -10.47 -13.32
C LEU A 141 9.57 -11.86 -13.01
N THR A 142 8.27 -12.01 -13.16
CA THR A 142 7.56 -13.27 -12.87
C THR A 142 7.21 -14.10 -14.12
N LYS A 143 7.65 -13.65 -15.29
CA LYS A 143 7.40 -14.39 -16.53
C LYS A 143 8.29 -15.64 -16.54
N PRO A 144 7.70 -16.83 -16.79
CA PRO A 144 8.45 -18.09 -16.90
C PRO A 144 9.36 -18.11 -18.12
#